data_5de310190284594fda14d080e07a8772
#
_entry.id   5de310190284594fda14d080e07a8772
#
_cell.length_a   1.000
_cell.length_b   1.000
_cell.length_c   1.000
_cell.angle_alpha   90.00
_cell.angle_beta   90.00
_cell.angle_gamma   90.00
#
_symmetry.space_group_name_H-M   'P 1'
#
loop_
_entity.id
_entity.type
_entity.pdbx_description
1 polymer ?
#
loop_
_entity_poly.entity_id
_entity_poly.type
_entity_poly.pdbx_seq_one_letter_code
_entity_poly.pdbx_strand_id
1 'polypeptide(L)'
;MRTEERKVRYYQFYEVGEMTRAKVLDADKRAQEAIKQAQDLIEWLKAHRVELAERYRELEAMESHIRVTLKRQRNWTTNKVFYYLITDRVFADGTEEGIDRIAYPGTERNKAIKEFNDIKKRLPKQEYILDIEKGPWE
;
A
#
# COMPACT_ATOMS: atom_id res chain seq x y z
N MET A 1 10.67 2.48 -22.26
CA MET A 1 11.55 3.35 -21.68
C MET A 1 11.03 4.78 -21.73
N ARG A 2 10.92 5.24 -20.90
CA ARG A 2 11.38 6.29 -20.15
C ARG A 2 11.60 7.53 -20.95
N THR A 3 10.54 8.32 -21.10
CA THR A 3 10.63 9.60 -21.81
C THR A 3 11.68 10.50 -21.16
N GLU A 4 11.79 10.50 -19.85
CA GLU A 4 12.75 11.32 -19.13
C GLU A 4 14.18 10.85 -19.35
N GLU A 5 14.44 9.56 -19.36
CA GLU A 5 15.75 9.02 -19.71
C GLU A 5 16.15 9.35 -21.14
N ARG A 6 15.18 9.35 -22.08
CA ARG A 6 15.44 9.73 -23.45
C ARG A 6 15.87 11.19 -23.57
N LYS A 7 15.24 12.08 -22.81
CA LYS A 7 15.62 13.50 -22.82
C LYS A 7 17.04 13.70 -22.31
N VAL A 8 17.37 13.05 -21.19
CA VAL A 8 18.73 13.12 -20.64
C VAL A 8 19.74 12.57 -21.62
N ARG A 9 19.49 11.41 -22.20
CA ARG A 9 20.37 10.78 -23.18
C ARG A 9 20.53 11.63 -24.45
N TYR A 10 19.47 12.27 -24.89
CA TYR A 10 19.52 13.13 -26.03
C TYR A 10 20.60 14.20 -25.88
N TYR A 11 20.66 14.86 -24.73
CA TYR A 11 21.68 15.86 -24.45
C TYR A 11 23.08 15.27 -24.24
N GLN A 12 23.17 14.06 -23.71
CA GLN A 12 24.43 13.36 -23.49
C GLN A 12 25.12 12.94 -24.79
N PHE A 13 24.36 12.68 -25.87
CA PHE A 13 24.91 12.26 -27.16
C PHE A 13 25.45 13.41 -27.99
N TYR A 14 25.13 14.65 -27.66
CA TYR A 14 25.62 15.81 -28.39
C TYR A 14 26.79 16.43 -27.64
N GLU A 15 27.94 16.49 -28.31
CA GLU A 15 29.07 17.26 -27.80
C GLU A 15 28.75 18.75 -27.93
N VAL A 16 28.97 19.50 -26.85
CA VAL A 16 28.65 20.92 -26.79
C VAL A 16 29.35 21.70 -27.90
N GLY A 17 30.63 21.35 -28.20
CA GLY A 17 31.39 21.98 -29.25
C GLY A 17 30.86 21.80 -30.67
N GLU A 18 30.02 20.79 -30.89
CA GLU A 18 29.42 20.51 -32.21
C GLU A 18 28.05 21.14 -32.38
N MET A 19 27.48 21.74 -31.33
CA MET A 19 26.18 22.38 -31.39
C MET A 19 26.25 23.74 -32.05
N THR A 20 25.25 24.04 -32.89
CA THR A 20 25.04 25.39 -33.35
C THR A 20 24.60 26.31 -32.22
N ARG A 21 24.79 27.62 -32.41
CA ARG A 21 24.38 28.62 -31.40
C ARG A 21 22.92 28.46 -30.97
N ALA A 22 22.01 28.25 -31.92
CA ALA A 22 20.57 28.07 -31.61
C ALA A 22 20.31 26.80 -30.80
N LYS A 23 21.01 25.70 -31.11
CA LYS A 23 20.90 24.45 -30.38
C LYS A 23 21.44 24.55 -28.95
N VAL A 24 22.54 25.27 -28.75
CA VAL A 24 23.09 25.51 -27.42
C VAL A 24 22.12 26.30 -26.57
N LEU A 25 21.51 27.35 -27.09
CA LEU A 25 20.53 28.17 -26.37
C LEU A 25 19.28 27.36 -26.02
N ASP A 26 18.80 26.55 -26.95
CA ASP A 26 17.64 25.68 -26.73
C ASP A 26 17.92 24.60 -25.65
N ALA A 27 19.08 23.96 -25.75
CA ALA A 27 19.50 22.96 -24.78
C ALA A 27 19.65 23.55 -23.37
N ASP A 28 20.25 24.73 -23.26
CA ASP A 28 20.41 25.45 -22.00
C ASP A 28 19.04 25.81 -21.38
N LYS A 29 18.13 26.34 -22.20
CA LYS A 29 16.78 26.66 -21.76
C LYS A 29 16.02 25.42 -21.21
N ARG A 30 16.11 24.31 -21.95
CA ARG A 30 15.45 23.05 -21.51
C ARG A 30 16.10 22.48 -20.25
N ALA A 31 17.40 22.60 -20.10
CA ALA A 31 18.12 22.21 -18.91
C ALA A 31 17.66 23.03 -17.70
N GLN A 32 17.51 24.33 -17.85
CA GLN A 32 17.00 25.21 -16.79
C GLN A 32 15.58 24.85 -16.39
N GLU A 33 14.71 24.59 -17.36
CA GLU A 33 13.32 24.16 -17.10
C GLU A 33 13.27 22.83 -16.36
N ALA A 34 14.09 21.86 -16.77
CA ALA A 34 14.16 20.56 -16.11
C ALA A 34 14.66 20.66 -14.67
N ILE A 35 15.64 21.51 -14.42
CA ILE A 35 16.15 21.76 -13.05
C ILE A 35 15.05 22.38 -12.19
N LYS A 36 14.33 23.35 -12.70
CA LYS A 36 13.23 23.98 -11.99
C LYS A 36 12.15 22.97 -11.63
N GLN A 37 11.72 22.14 -12.58
CA GLN A 37 10.73 21.10 -12.35
C GLN A 37 11.20 20.10 -11.29
N ALA A 38 12.47 19.71 -11.32
CA ALA A 38 13.05 18.82 -10.32
C ALA A 38 13.06 19.44 -8.92
N GLN A 39 13.39 20.72 -8.83
CA GLN A 39 13.36 21.46 -7.56
C GLN A 39 11.95 21.55 -6.99
N ASP A 40 10.96 21.88 -7.83
CA ASP A 40 9.57 21.95 -7.44
C ASP A 40 9.06 20.58 -6.93
N LEU A 41 9.44 19.51 -7.60
CA LEU A 41 9.10 18.15 -7.18
C LEU A 41 9.72 17.79 -5.82
N ILE A 42 10.98 18.14 -5.62
CA ILE A 42 11.68 17.90 -4.34
C ILE A 42 10.97 18.64 -3.20
N GLU A 43 10.61 19.89 -3.40
CA GLU A 43 9.89 20.67 -2.39
C GLU A 43 8.53 20.06 -2.06
N TRP A 44 7.79 19.63 -3.08
CA TRP A 44 6.50 18.96 -2.89
C TRP A 44 6.66 17.66 -2.09
N LEU A 45 7.65 16.84 -2.45
CA LEU A 45 7.92 15.58 -1.75
C LEU A 45 8.31 15.81 -0.29
N LYS A 46 9.10 16.83 0.00
CA LYS A 46 9.47 17.18 1.37
C LYS A 46 8.25 17.58 2.20
N ALA A 47 7.37 18.42 1.64
CA ALA A 47 6.12 18.79 2.30
C ALA A 47 5.21 17.60 2.54
N HIS A 48 5.09 16.71 1.54
CA HIS A 48 4.28 15.49 1.67
C HIS A 48 4.81 14.55 2.76
N ARG A 49 6.14 14.44 2.89
CA ARG A 49 6.74 13.65 3.98
C ARG A 49 6.39 14.20 5.36
N VAL A 50 6.34 15.52 5.51
CA VAL A 50 5.93 16.15 6.77
C VAL A 50 4.49 15.78 7.10
N GLU A 51 3.57 15.88 6.14
CA GLU A 51 2.17 15.48 6.32
C GLU A 51 2.03 14.00 6.72
N LEU A 52 2.78 13.12 6.06
CA LEU A 52 2.78 11.70 6.38
C LEU A 52 3.29 11.43 7.80
N ALA A 53 4.35 12.12 8.23
CA ALA A 53 4.89 12.00 9.57
C ALA A 53 3.90 12.50 10.65
N GLU A 54 3.20 13.58 10.38
CA GLU A 54 2.16 14.09 11.26
C GLU A 54 1.00 13.10 11.39
N ARG A 55 0.54 12.54 10.29
CA ARG A 55 -0.52 11.53 10.29
C ARG A 55 -0.09 10.27 11.04
N TYR A 56 1.15 9.83 10.87
CA TYR A 56 1.68 8.70 11.61
C TYR A 56 1.64 8.94 13.13
N ARG A 57 2.03 10.14 13.58
CA ARG A 57 1.97 10.51 15.00
C ARG A 57 0.54 10.54 15.52
N GLU A 58 -0.41 11.06 14.73
CA GLU A 58 -1.82 11.06 15.09
C GLU A 58 -2.34 9.63 15.28
N LEU A 59 -2.00 8.72 14.37
CA LEU A 59 -2.39 7.31 14.44
C LEU A 59 -1.76 6.61 15.65
N GLU A 60 -0.48 6.86 15.93
CA GLU A 60 0.21 6.30 17.09
C GLU A 60 -0.41 6.74 18.42
N ALA A 61 -0.85 8.00 18.52
CA ALA A 61 -1.50 8.55 19.70
C ALA A 61 -2.98 8.17 19.81
N MET A 62 -3.59 7.67 18.74
CA MET A 62 -5.00 7.36 18.67
C MET A 62 -5.31 6.04 19.36
N GLU A 63 -6.43 5.97 20.08
CA GLU A 63 -6.90 4.71 20.61
C GLU A 63 -7.22 3.72 19.49
N SER A 64 -6.88 2.48 19.74
CA SER A 64 -7.08 1.42 18.77
C SER A 64 -7.41 0.10 19.47
N HIS A 65 -8.02 -0.81 18.74
CA HIS A 65 -8.23 -2.18 19.19
C HIS A 65 -7.90 -3.16 18.06
N ILE A 66 -7.73 -4.41 18.42
CA ILE A 66 -7.49 -5.48 17.47
C ILE A 66 -8.83 -6.09 17.05
N ARG A 67 -9.02 -6.28 15.77
CA ARG A 67 -10.15 -7.02 15.21
C ARG A 67 -9.63 -8.27 14.53
N VAL A 68 -10.14 -9.42 14.95
CA VAL A 68 -9.81 -10.71 14.33
C VAL A 68 -11.05 -11.23 13.62
N THR A 69 -10.92 -11.46 12.34
CA THR A 69 -12.01 -11.94 11.49
C THR A 69 -11.63 -13.30 10.92
N LEU A 70 -12.50 -14.27 11.06
CA LEU A 70 -12.41 -15.52 10.31
C LEU A 70 -13.49 -15.50 9.24
N LYS A 71 -13.07 -15.43 7.98
CA LYS A 71 -13.96 -15.27 6.81
C LYS A 71 -13.85 -16.46 5.88
N ARG A 72 -14.99 -17.00 5.49
CA ARG A 72 -15.08 -18.00 4.43
C ARG A 72 -15.20 -17.27 3.09
N GLN A 73 -14.37 -17.64 2.13
CA GLN A 73 -14.43 -17.07 0.79
C GLN A 73 -14.34 -18.16 -0.26
N ARG A 74 -15.25 -18.13 -1.23
CA ARG A 74 -15.26 -19.03 -2.36
C ARG A 74 -14.74 -18.31 -3.59
N ASN A 75 -13.79 -18.94 -4.27
CA ASN A 75 -13.33 -18.47 -5.57
C ASN A 75 -14.22 -19.09 -6.64
N TRP A 76 -15.06 -18.29 -7.28
CA TRP A 76 -16.01 -18.73 -8.29
C TRP A 76 -15.35 -19.29 -9.55
N THR A 77 -14.14 -18.85 -9.88
CA THR A 77 -13.40 -19.32 -11.04
C THR A 77 -12.88 -20.74 -10.85
N THR A 78 -12.28 -21.02 -9.68
CA THR A 78 -11.69 -22.33 -9.37
C THR A 78 -12.64 -23.22 -8.57
N ASN A 79 -13.74 -22.68 -8.08
CA ASN A 79 -14.70 -23.35 -7.20
C ASN A 79 -14.08 -23.83 -5.87
N LYS A 80 -12.96 -23.25 -5.47
CA LYS A 80 -12.27 -23.57 -4.21
C LYS A 80 -12.72 -22.63 -3.11
N VAL A 81 -12.81 -23.17 -1.89
CA VAL A 81 -13.13 -22.43 -0.68
C VAL A 81 -11.90 -22.29 0.19
N PHE A 82 -11.68 -21.09 0.71
CA PHE A 82 -10.64 -20.81 1.68
C PHE A 82 -11.21 -20.12 2.90
N TYR A 83 -10.59 -20.34 4.03
CA TYR A 83 -10.87 -19.61 5.27
C TYR A 83 -9.72 -18.67 5.54
N TYR A 84 -10.02 -17.38 5.68
CA TYR A 84 -9.02 -16.37 5.96
C TYR A 84 -9.14 -15.90 7.39
N LEU A 85 -8.05 -16.05 8.13
CA LEU A 85 -7.91 -15.49 9.47
C LEU A 85 -7.18 -14.15 9.35
N ILE A 86 -7.92 -13.07 9.53
CA ILE A 86 -7.44 -11.71 9.27
C ILE A 86 -7.36 -10.96 10.59
N THR A 87 -6.22 -10.38 10.86
CA THR A 87 -6.00 -9.55 12.04
C THR A 87 -5.75 -8.12 11.60
N ASP A 88 -6.56 -7.20 12.08
CA ASP A 88 -6.48 -5.78 11.78
C ASP A 88 -6.40 -4.97 13.07
N ARG A 89 -5.74 -3.82 12.99
CA ARG A 89 -5.84 -2.79 14.01
C ARG A 89 -6.85 -1.76 13.53
N VAL A 90 -7.84 -1.47 14.36
CA VAL A 90 -8.89 -0.49 14.07
C VAL A 90 -8.70 0.70 14.98
N PHE A 91 -8.51 1.87 14.37
CA PHE A 91 -8.32 3.12 15.09
C PHE A 91 -9.66 3.81 15.38
N ALA A 92 -9.65 4.70 16.36
CA ALA A 92 -10.86 5.40 16.80
C ALA A 92 -11.54 6.21 15.69
N ASP A 93 -10.80 6.64 14.67
CA ASP A 93 -11.35 7.37 13.51
C ASP A 93 -11.94 6.45 12.43
N GLY A 94 -11.94 5.14 12.64
CA GLY A 94 -12.43 4.15 11.69
C GLY A 94 -11.38 3.66 10.69
N THR A 95 -10.17 4.22 10.71
CA THR A 95 -9.07 3.75 9.87
C THR A 95 -8.63 2.36 10.31
N GLU A 96 -8.25 1.52 9.36
CA GLU A 96 -7.82 0.14 9.61
C GLU A 96 -6.40 -0.09 9.10
N GLU A 97 -5.64 -0.88 9.84
CA GLU A 97 -4.30 -1.31 9.46
C GLU A 97 -4.21 -2.83 9.51
N GLY A 98 -3.88 -3.47 8.39
CA GLY A 98 -3.68 -4.91 8.33
C GLY A 98 -2.42 -5.34 9.07
N ILE A 99 -2.55 -6.27 9.99
CA ILE A 99 -1.43 -6.82 10.76
C ILE A 99 -1.00 -8.16 10.20
N ASP A 100 -1.96 -9.07 9.97
CA ASP A 100 -1.69 -10.43 9.53
C ASP A 100 -2.87 -11.01 8.76
N ARG A 101 -2.57 -11.95 7.87
CA ARG A 101 -3.57 -12.67 7.10
C ARG A 101 -3.08 -14.09 6.83
N ILE A 102 -3.81 -15.08 7.33
CA ILE A 102 -3.49 -16.48 7.15
C ILE A 102 -4.62 -17.13 6.35
N ALA A 103 -4.27 -17.85 5.29
CA ALA A 103 -5.22 -18.59 4.46
C ALA A 103 -5.19 -20.08 4.82
N TYR A 104 -6.36 -20.63 5.09
CA TYR A 104 -6.54 -22.05 5.30
C TYR A 104 -7.33 -22.65 4.16
N PRO A 105 -6.92 -23.80 3.59
CA PRO A 105 -7.74 -24.52 2.62
C PRO A 105 -9.10 -24.88 3.19
N GLY A 106 -10.11 -25.03 2.34
CA GLY A 106 -11.46 -25.39 2.78
C GLY A 106 -11.54 -26.70 3.58
N THR A 107 -10.56 -27.62 3.35
CA THR A 107 -10.43 -28.87 4.09
C THR A 107 -9.94 -28.69 5.53
N GLU A 108 -9.38 -27.53 5.85
CA GLU A 108 -8.84 -27.21 7.18
C GLU A 108 -9.75 -26.26 7.98
N ARG A 109 -11.05 -26.30 7.74
CA ARG A 109 -12.04 -25.46 8.43
C ARG A 109 -11.92 -25.53 9.96
N ASN A 110 -11.81 -26.73 10.51
CA ASN A 110 -11.76 -26.93 11.95
C ASN A 110 -10.46 -26.36 12.55
N LYS A 111 -9.36 -26.47 11.83
CA LYS A 111 -8.07 -25.89 12.23
C LYS A 111 -8.14 -24.35 12.28
N ALA A 112 -8.79 -23.73 11.29
CA ALA A 112 -8.99 -22.29 11.25
C ALA A 112 -9.88 -21.81 12.43
N ILE A 113 -10.96 -22.50 12.70
CA ILE A 113 -11.86 -22.20 13.83
C ILE A 113 -11.14 -22.35 15.17
N LYS A 114 -10.34 -23.40 15.31
CA LYS A 114 -9.55 -23.61 16.53
C LYS A 114 -8.60 -22.46 16.77
N GLU A 115 -7.86 -22.04 15.76
CA GLU A 115 -6.93 -20.92 15.88
C GLU A 115 -7.64 -19.62 16.23
N PHE A 116 -8.78 -19.35 15.60
CA PHE A 116 -9.62 -18.20 15.91
C PHE A 116 -10.05 -18.21 17.40
N ASN A 117 -10.53 -19.34 17.88
CA ASN A 117 -10.96 -19.50 19.28
C ASN A 117 -9.78 -19.39 20.25
N ASP A 118 -8.60 -19.90 19.89
CA ASP A 118 -7.39 -19.78 20.70
C ASP A 118 -6.96 -18.32 20.85
N ILE A 119 -7.01 -17.55 19.78
CA ILE A 119 -6.72 -16.11 19.80
C ILE A 119 -7.74 -15.39 20.71
N LYS A 120 -9.02 -15.70 20.57
CA LYS A 120 -10.07 -15.11 21.37
C LYS A 120 -9.88 -15.37 22.89
N LYS A 121 -9.41 -16.54 23.25
CA LYS A 121 -9.08 -16.85 24.65
C LYS A 121 -7.88 -16.07 25.17
N ARG A 122 -6.86 -15.87 24.33
CA ARG A 122 -5.66 -15.11 24.70
C ARG A 122 -5.90 -13.60 24.81
N LEU A 123 -6.79 -13.07 23.97
CA LEU A 123 -7.09 -11.63 23.88
C LEU A 123 -8.60 -11.38 24.02
N PRO A 124 -9.19 -11.61 25.21
CA PRO A 124 -10.65 -11.64 25.35
C PRO A 124 -11.36 -10.29 25.20
N LYS A 125 -10.61 -9.17 25.26
CA LYS A 125 -11.20 -7.82 25.21
C LYS A 125 -11.13 -7.17 23.83
N GLN A 126 -10.87 -7.96 22.78
CA GLN A 126 -10.79 -7.46 21.42
C GLN A 126 -12.09 -7.73 20.64
N GLU A 127 -12.14 -7.26 19.41
CA GLU A 127 -13.26 -7.49 18.51
C GLU A 127 -13.08 -8.79 17.73
N TYR A 128 -14.11 -9.64 17.68
CA TYR A 128 -14.06 -10.92 16.97
C TYR A 128 -15.26 -11.07 16.06
N ILE A 129 -15.00 -11.36 14.79
CA ILE A 129 -16.03 -11.56 13.76
C ILE A 129 -15.87 -12.95 13.17
N LEU A 130 -16.91 -13.75 13.26
CA LEU A 130 -16.96 -15.08 12.67
C LEU A 130 -17.93 -15.05 11.50
N ASP A 131 -17.40 -15.03 10.27
CA ASP A 131 -18.16 -14.96 9.02
C ASP A 131 -17.82 -16.17 8.14
N ILE A 132 -18.31 -17.34 8.54
CA ILE A 132 -18.02 -18.63 7.91
C ILE A 132 -19.24 -19.32 7.34
N GLU A 133 -20.40 -18.67 7.37
CA GLU A 133 -21.62 -19.23 6.82
C GLU A 133 -21.56 -19.24 5.30
N LYS A 134 -22.24 -20.21 4.69
CA LYS A 134 -22.40 -20.26 3.25
C LYS A 134 -23.22 -19.07 2.76
N GLY A 135 -22.79 -18.48 1.66
CA GLY A 135 -23.57 -17.45 1.02
C GLY A 135 -24.90 -18.02 0.46
N PRO A 136 -25.89 -17.14 0.17
CA PRO A 136 -27.21 -17.57 -0.30
C PRO A 136 -27.20 -18.30 -1.63
N TRP A 137 -26.11 -18.19 -2.37
CA TRP A 137 -25.94 -18.80 -3.69
C TRP A 137 -25.12 -20.09 -3.68
N GLU A 138 -24.78 -20.60 -2.55
CA GLU A 138 -23.96 -21.81 -2.39
C GLU A 138 -24.76 -23.06 -2.00
#